data_e2d89db721311df053ae43e3100f9c3b
#
_entry.id   e2d89db721311df053ae43e3100f9c3b
#
_cell.length_a   1.000
_cell.length_b   1.000
_cell.length_c   1.000
_cell.angle_alpha   90.00
_cell.angle_beta   90.00
_cell.angle_gamma   90.00
#
_symmetry.space_group_name_H-M   'P 1'
#
loop_
_entity.id
_entity.type
_entity.pdbx_description
1 polymer ?
#
loop_
_entity_poly.entity_id
_entity_poly.type
_entity_poly.pdbx_seq_one_letter_code
_entity_poly.pdbx_strand_id
1 'polypeptide(L)'
;ELFDQVSKTNFNFKKFLSQIKEKNISGINVTYPFKELALEHSIKLSEETKLVKSTNLILINESMTAHNTDFTGFLNTYKFNFNKEPSKLVILGGGGVGKSVCFALLKLGVKELYIIEKDHIKLEKLIEDLKKQNEQVYSIKLGELIENQHEFDGFLNCSEQGHINTPGNPFEGLKLNSNQWSFDAVYTPAMT
;
A
#
# COMPACT_ATOMS: atom_id res chain seq x y z
N GLU A 1 -22.66 -2.55 -5.42
CA GLU A 1 -23.25 -2.80 -4.09
C GLU A 1 -22.14 -2.70 -3.03
N LEU A 2 -22.38 -1.96 -1.94
CA LEU A 2 -21.46 -1.84 -0.81
C LEU A 2 -21.78 -2.92 0.23
N PHE A 3 -20.77 -3.71 0.61
CA PHE A 3 -20.87 -4.71 1.66
C PHE A 3 -20.08 -4.23 2.89
N ASP A 4 -20.71 -3.42 3.74
CA ASP A 4 -20.11 -3.01 5.01
C ASP A 4 -20.20 -4.15 6.02
N GLN A 5 -19.06 -4.73 6.38
CA GLN A 5 -18.96 -5.84 7.32
C GLN A 5 -18.14 -5.48 8.58
N VAL A 6 -17.60 -4.28 8.65
CA VAL A 6 -16.74 -3.83 9.77
C VAL A 6 -17.52 -3.81 11.08
N SER A 7 -18.81 -3.47 11.02
CA SER A 7 -19.69 -3.42 12.19
C SER A 7 -20.21 -4.79 12.66
N LYS A 8 -19.95 -5.87 11.90
CA LYS A 8 -20.47 -7.21 12.24
C LYS A 8 -19.47 -7.99 13.08
N THR A 9 -19.80 -8.24 14.32
CA THR A 9 -18.96 -8.94 15.31
C THR A 9 -18.59 -10.38 14.95
N ASN A 10 -19.33 -11.04 14.03
CA ASN A 10 -19.12 -12.43 13.63
C ASN A 10 -19.06 -12.58 12.10
N PHE A 11 -18.32 -11.70 11.42
CA PHE A 11 -18.17 -11.77 9.98
C PHE A 11 -17.36 -13.00 9.56
N ASN A 12 -17.98 -13.87 8.77
CA ASN A 12 -17.31 -15.05 8.19
C ASN A 12 -17.04 -14.83 6.72
N PHE A 13 -15.80 -14.53 6.38
CA PHE A 13 -15.37 -14.20 5.02
C PHE A 13 -15.60 -15.36 4.04
N LYS A 14 -15.36 -16.62 4.46
CA LYS A 14 -15.59 -17.80 3.63
C LYS A 14 -17.07 -17.96 3.24
N LYS A 15 -17.96 -17.82 4.21
CA LYS A 15 -19.41 -17.86 3.98
C LYS A 15 -19.86 -16.72 3.06
N PHE A 16 -19.31 -15.53 3.26
CA PHE A 16 -19.57 -14.37 2.42
C PHE A 16 -19.14 -14.61 0.95
N LEU A 17 -17.95 -15.16 0.69
CA LEU A 17 -17.50 -15.49 -0.66
C LEU A 17 -18.41 -16.52 -1.34
N SER A 18 -18.89 -17.54 -0.62
CA SER A 18 -19.86 -18.50 -1.18
C SER A 18 -21.16 -17.83 -1.61
N GLN A 19 -21.71 -16.94 -0.76
CA GLN A 19 -22.92 -16.19 -1.07
C GLN A 19 -22.78 -15.27 -2.27
N ILE A 20 -21.61 -14.64 -2.44
CA ILE A 20 -21.31 -13.77 -3.57
C ILE A 20 -21.26 -14.56 -4.89
N LYS A 21 -20.68 -15.75 -4.86
CA LYS A 21 -20.63 -16.63 -6.04
C LYS A 21 -22.03 -17.03 -6.51
N GLU A 22 -22.94 -17.32 -5.57
CA GLU A 22 -24.35 -17.63 -5.88
C GLU A 22 -25.10 -16.44 -6.49
N LYS A 23 -24.68 -15.21 -6.21
CA LYS A 23 -25.29 -13.98 -6.73
C LYS A 23 -24.81 -13.55 -8.13
N ASN A 24 -24.02 -14.36 -8.82
CA ASN A 24 -23.41 -14.05 -10.14
C ASN A 24 -22.60 -12.74 -10.14
N ILE A 25 -21.93 -12.42 -9.04
CA ILE A 25 -21.01 -11.28 -8.94
C ILE A 25 -19.66 -11.68 -9.50
N SER A 26 -19.17 -10.93 -10.48
CA SER A 26 -17.92 -11.24 -11.21
C SER A 26 -16.65 -10.81 -10.46
N GLY A 27 -16.75 -9.96 -9.44
CA GLY A 27 -15.62 -9.53 -8.64
C GLY A 27 -16.00 -8.61 -7.50
N ILE A 28 -15.12 -8.50 -6.53
CA ILE A 28 -15.28 -7.63 -5.35
C ILE A 28 -14.01 -6.88 -5.06
N ASN A 29 -14.14 -5.61 -4.69
CA ASN A 29 -13.06 -4.86 -4.06
C ASN A 29 -13.02 -5.18 -2.58
N VAL A 30 -11.81 -5.42 -2.07
CA VAL A 30 -11.54 -5.69 -0.66
C VAL A 30 -10.79 -4.52 -0.06
N THR A 31 -11.30 -3.96 1.01
CA THR A 31 -10.65 -2.84 1.71
C THR A 31 -10.35 -3.20 3.17
N TYR A 32 -9.80 -2.25 3.90
CA TYR A 32 -9.54 -2.39 5.33
C TYR A 32 -10.81 -2.85 6.11
N PRO A 33 -10.70 -3.77 7.08
CA PRO A 33 -9.49 -4.46 7.53
C PRO A 33 -9.23 -5.82 6.86
N PHE A 34 -9.91 -6.16 5.76
CA PHE A 34 -10.03 -7.51 5.22
C PHE A 34 -8.97 -7.90 4.19
N LYS A 35 -8.06 -7.00 3.79
CA LYS A 35 -7.09 -7.22 2.70
C LYS A 35 -6.14 -8.42 2.92
N GLU A 36 -5.75 -8.71 4.16
CA GLU A 36 -4.92 -9.87 4.50
C GLU A 36 -5.78 -11.10 4.79
N LEU A 37 -6.87 -10.94 5.57
CA LEU A 37 -7.80 -12.02 5.90
C LEU A 37 -8.37 -12.72 4.66
N ALA A 38 -8.60 -11.97 3.59
CA ALA A 38 -9.12 -12.50 2.32
C ALA A 38 -8.23 -13.59 1.70
N LEU A 39 -6.93 -13.62 2.02
CA LEU A 39 -5.99 -14.60 1.49
C LEU A 39 -6.09 -15.97 2.17
N GLU A 40 -6.68 -16.06 3.36
CA GLU A 40 -6.80 -17.31 4.13
C GLU A 40 -7.80 -18.31 3.52
N HIS A 41 -8.54 -17.90 2.50
CA HIS A 41 -9.62 -18.68 1.91
C HIS A 41 -9.29 -19.10 0.49
N SER A 42 -8.99 -20.38 0.27
CA SER A 42 -8.86 -21.17 -0.98
C SER A 42 -9.02 -20.38 -2.31
N ILE A 43 -8.29 -19.30 -2.47
CA ILE A 43 -8.31 -18.39 -3.60
C ILE A 43 -6.98 -18.55 -4.35
N LYS A 44 -6.98 -18.54 -5.67
CA LYS A 44 -5.75 -18.41 -6.44
C LYS A 44 -5.17 -17.02 -6.19
N LEU A 45 -3.87 -16.93 -5.95
CA LEU A 45 -3.17 -15.67 -5.74
C LEU A 45 -2.39 -15.31 -6.99
N SER A 46 -2.53 -14.09 -7.47
CA SER A 46 -1.63 -13.53 -8.47
C SER A 46 -0.21 -13.37 -7.89
N GLU A 47 0.78 -13.18 -8.74
CA GLU A 47 2.18 -13.09 -8.30
C GLU A 47 2.41 -11.89 -7.37
N GLU A 48 1.84 -10.73 -7.70
CA GLU A 48 1.90 -9.55 -6.84
C GLU A 48 1.20 -9.78 -5.49
N THR A 49 0.08 -10.50 -5.48
CA THR A 49 -0.63 -10.81 -4.23
C THR A 49 0.16 -11.76 -3.33
N LYS A 50 0.84 -12.76 -3.90
CA LYS A 50 1.76 -13.64 -3.16
C LYS A 50 2.90 -12.86 -2.54
N LEU A 51 3.45 -11.92 -3.30
CA LEU A 51 4.55 -11.08 -2.90
C LEU A 51 4.17 -10.14 -1.75
N VAL A 52 3.09 -9.38 -1.93
CA VAL A 52 2.61 -8.38 -0.97
C VAL A 52 1.93 -9.02 0.24
N LYS A 53 1.39 -10.24 0.10
CA LYS A 53 0.54 -10.91 1.09
C LYS A 53 -0.65 -10.05 1.52
N SER A 54 -1.29 -9.42 0.54
CA SER A 54 -2.47 -8.57 0.71
C SER A 54 -3.23 -8.47 -0.61
N THR A 55 -4.56 -8.43 -0.59
CA THR A 55 -5.39 -8.28 -1.78
C THR A 55 -6.38 -7.15 -1.61
N ASN A 56 -6.66 -6.42 -2.70
CA ASN A 56 -7.72 -5.42 -2.74
C ASN A 56 -8.77 -5.72 -3.83
N LEU A 57 -8.58 -6.80 -4.60
CA LEU A 57 -9.50 -7.22 -5.65
C LEU A 57 -9.56 -8.75 -5.71
N ILE A 58 -10.77 -9.31 -5.67
CA ILE A 58 -11.02 -10.73 -5.95
C ILE A 58 -11.90 -10.81 -7.20
N LEU A 59 -11.37 -11.43 -8.26
CA LEU A 59 -12.15 -11.77 -9.45
C LEU A 59 -12.80 -13.14 -9.23
N ILE A 60 -14.07 -13.24 -9.61
CA ILE A 60 -14.92 -14.41 -9.39
C ILE A 60 -15.40 -14.90 -10.76
N ASN A 61 -14.70 -15.92 -11.26
CA ASN A 61 -15.04 -16.63 -12.50
C ASN A 61 -15.31 -18.10 -12.12
N GLU A 62 -14.86 -19.05 -12.94
CA GLU A 62 -14.85 -20.47 -12.60
C GLU A 62 -14.04 -20.74 -11.31
N SER A 63 -12.95 -19.98 -11.11
CA SER A 63 -12.16 -19.95 -9.90
C SER A 63 -12.05 -18.52 -9.36
N MET A 64 -11.88 -18.35 -8.05
CA MET A 64 -11.59 -17.03 -7.45
C MET A 64 -10.09 -16.75 -7.55
N THR A 65 -9.73 -15.55 -7.99
CA THR A 65 -8.34 -15.08 -8.07
C THR A 65 -8.20 -13.75 -7.34
N ALA A 66 -7.28 -13.69 -6.40
CA ALA A 66 -6.96 -12.47 -5.67
C ALA A 66 -5.85 -11.69 -6.39
N HIS A 67 -6.04 -10.39 -6.49
CA HIS A 67 -5.13 -9.43 -7.11
C HIS A 67 -4.81 -8.28 -6.15
N ASN A 68 -3.66 -7.64 -6.36
CA ASN A 68 -3.31 -6.41 -5.66
C ASN A 68 -3.11 -5.27 -6.66
N THR A 69 -4.15 -4.48 -6.86
CA THR A 69 -4.15 -3.36 -7.81
C THR A 69 -3.50 -2.10 -7.25
N ASP A 70 -3.27 -2.00 -5.94
CA ASP A 70 -2.46 -0.94 -5.34
C ASP A 70 -1.00 -1.09 -5.81
N PHE A 71 -0.48 -2.33 -5.82
CA PHE A 71 0.85 -2.67 -6.32
C PHE A 71 0.98 -2.37 -7.82
N THR A 72 0.11 -2.97 -8.65
CA THR A 72 0.20 -2.82 -10.11
C THR A 72 -0.10 -1.39 -10.57
N GLY A 73 -1.02 -0.71 -9.91
CA GLY A 73 -1.37 0.68 -10.18
C GLY A 73 -0.20 1.61 -9.94
N PHE A 74 0.44 1.53 -8.76
CA PHE A 74 1.62 2.34 -8.46
C PHE A 74 2.78 2.02 -9.42
N LEU A 75 3.08 0.75 -9.64
CA LEU A 75 4.15 0.31 -10.52
C LEU A 75 3.99 0.88 -11.94
N ASN A 76 2.79 0.81 -12.50
CA ASN A 76 2.50 1.32 -13.84
C ASN A 76 2.53 2.85 -13.88
N THR A 77 2.00 3.52 -12.85
CA THR A 77 2.04 4.99 -12.74
C THR A 77 3.48 5.49 -12.66
N TYR A 78 4.32 4.83 -11.87
CA TYR A 78 5.74 5.20 -11.81
C TYR A 78 6.42 5.07 -13.17
N LYS A 79 6.26 3.92 -13.84
CA LYS A 79 6.84 3.68 -15.18
C LYS A 79 6.34 4.65 -16.25
N PHE A 80 5.10 5.09 -16.13
CA PHE A 80 4.52 6.07 -17.06
C PHE A 80 5.13 7.46 -16.89
N ASN A 81 5.42 7.87 -15.66
CA ASN A 81 5.92 9.22 -15.36
C ASN A 81 7.43 9.32 -15.32
N PHE A 82 8.15 8.22 -15.07
CA PHE A 82 9.59 8.23 -14.87
C PHE A 82 10.29 7.18 -15.75
N ASN A 83 11.27 7.62 -16.53
CA ASN A 83 12.11 6.75 -17.37
C ASN A 83 13.38 6.28 -16.64
N LYS A 84 13.38 6.22 -15.32
CA LYS A 84 14.53 5.84 -14.49
C LYS A 84 14.09 5.02 -13.30
N GLU A 85 15.02 4.22 -12.78
CA GLU A 85 14.80 3.52 -11.50
C GLU A 85 14.66 4.53 -10.35
N PRO A 86 13.83 4.25 -9.34
CA PRO A 86 13.75 5.08 -8.14
C PRO A 86 15.06 5.02 -7.35
N SER A 87 15.53 6.16 -6.83
CA SER A 87 16.77 6.22 -6.09
C SER A 87 16.54 6.17 -4.57
N LYS A 88 16.56 7.27 -3.84
CA LYS A 88 16.37 7.33 -2.39
C LYS A 88 14.99 7.90 -2.08
N LEU A 89 14.12 7.06 -1.51
CA LEU A 89 12.72 7.40 -1.29
C LEU A 89 12.31 7.21 0.17
N VAL A 90 11.31 7.98 0.58
CA VAL A 90 10.66 7.79 1.88
C VAL A 90 9.15 7.59 1.70
N ILE A 91 8.60 6.65 2.46
CA ILE A 91 7.17 6.36 2.51
C ILE A 91 6.65 6.54 3.94
N LEU A 92 5.55 7.25 4.06
CA LEU A 92 4.79 7.40 5.30
C LEU A 92 3.59 6.47 5.28
N GLY A 93 3.52 5.56 6.25
CA GLY A 93 2.47 4.56 6.40
C GLY A 93 2.83 3.18 5.84
N GLY A 94 2.87 2.17 6.72
CA GLY A 94 3.12 0.75 6.41
C GLY A 94 1.85 -0.10 6.32
N GLY A 95 0.66 0.52 6.14
CA GLY A 95 -0.62 -0.16 5.98
C GLY A 95 -0.74 -0.92 4.65
N GLY A 96 -1.95 -1.39 4.33
CA GLY A 96 -2.17 -2.20 3.13
C GLY A 96 -1.72 -1.54 1.83
N VAL A 97 -1.97 -0.23 1.66
CA VAL A 97 -1.48 0.55 0.50
C VAL A 97 0.03 0.73 0.58
N GLY A 98 0.55 1.20 1.72
CA GLY A 98 1.99 1.43 1.90
C GLY A 98 2.83 0.18 1.67
N LYS A 99 2.39 -0.96 2.20
CA LYS A 99 3.00 -2.27 1.94
C LYS A 99 3.04 -2.59 0.44
N SER A 100 1.91 -2.38 -0.27
CA SER A 100 1.83 -2.62 -1.72
C SER A 100 2.79 -1.72 -2.50
N VAL A 101 2.87 -0.44 -2.14
CA VAL A 101 3.77 0.54 -2.76
C VAL A 101 5.24 0.21 -2.46
N CYS A 102 5.58 -0.19 -1.23
CA CYS A 102 6.94 -0.63 -0.88
C CYS A 102 7.40 -1.79 -1.79
N PHE A 103 6.59 -2.83 -1.91
CA PHE A 103 6.93 -3.96 -2.79
C PHE A 103 6.99 -3.56 -4.27
N ALA A 104 6.15 -2.63 -4.73
CA ALA A 104 6.23 -2.09 -6.10
C ALA A 104 7.55 -1.31 -6.32
N LEU A 105 7.99 -0.53 -5.32
CA LEU A 105 9.28 0.17 -5.37
C LEU A 105 10.48 -0.80 -5.43
N LEU A 106 10.44 -1.90 -4.65
CA LEU A 106 11.46 -2.93 -4.77
C LEU A 106 11.47 -3.56 -6.16
N LYS A 107 10.30 -3.82 -6.75
CA LYS A 107 10.17 -4.34 -8.12
C LYS A 107 10.67 -3.36 -9.18
N LEU A 108 10.63 -2.05 -8.90
CA LEU A 108 11.18 -0.98 -9.73
C LEU A 108 12.69 -0.79 -9.56
N GLY A 109 13.33 -1.49 -8.63
CA GLY A 109 14.77 -1.38 -8.38
C GLY A 109 15.15 -0.17 -7.51
N VAL A 110 14.28 0.23 -6.55
CA VAL A 110 14.64 1.32 -5.63
C VAL A 110 15.96 1.05 -4.93
N LYS A 111 16.84 2.06 -4.91
CA LYS A 111 18.18 1.92 -4.31
C LYS A 111 18.12 1.93 -2.79
N GLU A 112 17.44 2.91 -2.20
CA GLU A 112 17.25 3.02 -0.75
C GLU A 112 15.79 3.38 -0.46
N LEU A 113 15.16 2.63 0.43
CA LEU A 113 13.78 2.85 0.86
C LEU A 113 13.70 3.09 2.36
N TYR A 114 13.17 4.23 2.75
CA TYR A 114 12.96 4.62 4.13
C TYR A 114 11.48 4.60 4.47
N ILE A 115 11.13 4.12 5.66
CA ILE A 115 9.73 3.93 6.08
C ILE A 115 9.51 4.66 7.40
N ILE A 116 8.41 5.42 7.44
CA ILE A 116 7.85 6.01 8.65
C ILE A 116 6.53 5.30 8.94
N GLU A 117 6.43 4.63 10.09
CA GLU A 117 5.21 4.00 10.57
C GLU A 117 5.12 4.18 12.09
N LYS A 118 3.94 4.50 12.59
CA LYS A 118 3.69 4.76 14.02
C LYS A 118 3.67 3.48 14.85
N ASP A 119 3.17 2.40 14.26
CA ASP A 119 3.12 1.08 14.87
C ASP A 119 4.47 0.37 14.68
N HIS A 120 5.26 0.31 15.74
CA HIS A 120 6.61 -0.29 15.72
C HIS A 120 6.59 -1.77 15.34
N ILE A 121 5.61 -2.55 15.80
CA ILE A 121 5.52 -3.99 15.49
C ILE A 121 5.28 -4.18 13.99
N LYS A 122 4.36 -3.37 13.44
CA LYS A 122 4.05 -3.37 12.02
C LYS A 122 5.24 -2.92 11.17
N LEU A 123 5.97 -1.89 11.63
CA LEU A 123 7.17 -1.39 10.97
C LEU A 123 8.26 -2.46 10.89
N GLU A 124 8.58 -3.09 12.01
CA GLU A 124 9.62 -4.14 12.08
C GLU A 124 9.29 -5.32 11.16
N LYS A 125 8.05 -5.82 11.22
CA LYS A 125 7.59 -6.90 10.35
C LYS A 125 7.66 -6.52 8.87
N LEU A 126 7.26 -5.29 8.51
CA LEU A 126 7.32 -4.82 7.13
C LEU A 126 8.77 -4.74 6.64
N ILE A 127 9.67 -4.14 7.42
CA ILE A 127 11.10 -4.05 7.09
C ILE A 127 11.72 -5.44 6.94
N GLU A 128 11.42 -6.37 7.84
CA GLU A 128 11.88 -7.76 7.75
C GLU A 128 11.43 -8.43 6.44
N ASP A 129 10.16 -8.27 6.09
CA ASP A 129 9.63 -8.86 4.84
C ASP A 129 10.25 -8.22 3.58
N LEU A 130 10.50 -6.91 3.58
CA LEU A 130 11.12 -6.20 2.46
C LEU A 130 12.61 -6.52 2.31
N LYS A 131 13.34 -6.64 3.42
CA LYS A 131 14.77 -6.99 3.44
C LYS A 131 15.08 -8.36 2.85
N LYS A 132 14.11 -9.27 2.77
CA LYS A 132 14.25 -10.54 2.05
C LYS A 132 14.51 -10.34 0.55
N GLN A 133 14.23 -9.15 0.01
CA GLN A 133 14.40 -8.81 -1.41
C GLN A 133 15.42 -7.69 -1.65
N ASN A 134 15.54 -6.75 -0.73
CA ASN A 134 16.49 -5.64 -0.80
C ASN A 134 16.94 -5.26 0.61
N GLU A 135 18.23 -5.40 0.89
CA GLU A 135 18.86 -5.04 2.17
C GLU A 135 18.78 -3.52 2.50
N GLN A 136 18.63 -2.67 1.47
CA GLN A 136 18.63 -1.20 1.59
C GLN A 136 17.25 -0.65 1.96
N VAL A 137 16.63 -1.24 2.99
CA VAL A 137 15.35 -0.79 3.56
C VAL A 137 15.55 -0.41 5.02
N TYR A 138 15.12 0.78 5.40
CA TYR A 138 15.39 1.40 6.68
C TYR A 138 14.12 2.01 7.29
N SER A 139 14.13 2.22 8.60
CA SER A 139 13.20 3.13 9.26
C SER A 139 13.82 4.51 9.42
N ILE A 140 12.99 5.55 9.43
CA ILE A 140 13.41 6.92 9.72
C ILE A 140 12.33 7.63 10.53
N LYS A 141 12.70 8.58 11.37
CA LYS A 141 11.75 9.46 12.07
C LYS A 141 11.49 10.73 11.25
N LEU A 142 10.31 11.31 11.39
CA LEU A 142 9.94 12.53 10.63
C LEU A 142 10.91 13.69 10.88
N GLY A 143 11.36 13.90 12.12
CA GLY A 143 12.34 14.94 12.43
C GLY A 143 13.67 14.76 11.71
N GLU A 144 14.19 13.53 11.69
CA GLU A 144 15.41 13.18 10.96
C GLU A 144 15.24 13.33 9.44
N LEU A 145 14.06 12.98 8.91
CA LEU A 145 13.73 13.20 7.51
C LEU A 145 13.75 14.69 7.16
N ILE A 146 13.18 15.58 7.99
CA ILE A 146 13.16 17.02 7.77
C ILE A 146 14.58 17.59 7.69
N GLU A 147 15.46 17.17 8.60
CA GLU A 147 16.86 17.61 8.63
C GLU A 147 17.62 17.18 7.36
N ASN A 148 17.34 16.00 6.84
CA ASN A 148 18.05 15.40 5.72
C ASN A 148 17.23 15.35 4.42
N GLN A 149 16.14 16.11 4.32
CA GLN A 149 15.19 16.06 3.21
C GLN A 149 15.81 16.22 1.82
N HIS A 150 16.92 16.94 1.73
CA HIS A 150 17.63 17.20 0.47
C HIS A 150 18.31 15.95 -0.13
N GLU A 151 18.47 14.89 0.66
CA GLU A 151 19.05 13.62 0.21
C GLU A 151 18.04 12.72 -0.52
N PHE A 152 16.74 12.99 -0.39
CA PHE A 152 15.67 12.15 -0.93
C PHE A 152 15.18 12.68 -2.27
N ASP A 153 14.87 11.76 -3.20
CA ASP A 153 14.30 12.09 -4.49
C ASP A 153 12.77 12.16 -4.47
N GLY A 154 12.13 11.41 -3.57
CA GLY A 154 10.67 11.36 -3.53
C GLY A 154 10.09 11.00 -2.17
N PHE A 155 8.87 11.52 -1.95
CA PHE A 155 8.13 11.44 -0.69
C PHE A 155 6.73 10.88 -0.95
N LEU A 156 6.41 9.77 -0.32
CA LEU A 156 5.17 9.06 -0.57
C LEU A 156 4.30 9.01 0.68
N ASN A 157 3.10 9.57 0.61
CA ASN A 157 2.09 9.41 1.64
C ASN A 157 1.19 8.21 1.32
N CYS A 158 1.29 7.18 2.14
CA CYS A 158 0.40 6.01 2.12
C CYS A 158 -0.28 5.81 3.49
N SER A 159 -0.26 6.85 4.32
CA SER A 159 -0.99 6.92 5.60
C SER A 159 -2.40 7.47 5.39
N GLU A 160 -3.16 7.57 6.46
CA GLU A 160 -4.47 8.22 6.46
C GLU A 160 -4.37 9.75 6.59
N GLN A 161 -3.19 10.30 6.88
CA GLN A 161 -3.00 11.72 7.09
C GLN A 161 -3.24 12.50 5.80
N GLY A 162 -4.01 13.58 5.90
CA GLY A 162 -4.52 14.34 4.76
C GLY A 162 -5.96 13.99 4.37
N HIS A 163 -6.49 12.83 4.85
CA HIS A 163 -7.88 12.46 4.62
C HIS A 163 -8.82 13.38 5.42
N ILE A 164 -10.07 13.55 4.93
CA ILE A 164 -11.09 14.41 5.57
C ILE A 164 -11.31 14.08 7.06
N ASN A 165 -11.15 12.82 7.46
CA ASN A 165 -11.30 12.36 8.85
C ASN A 165 -10.00 12.47 9.66
N THR A 166 -8.86 12.65 9.02
CA THR A 166 -7.53 12.78 9.61
C THR A 166 -6.78 13.91 8.93
N PRO A 167 -7.28 15.16 9.03
CA PRO A 167 -6.72 16.30 8.33
C PRO A 167 -5.30 16.62 8.80
N GLY A 168 -4.55 17.32 7.98
CA GLY A 168 -3.18 17.77 8.23
C GLY A 168 -2.22 17.39 7.10
N ASN A 169 -1.07 18.03 7.08
CA ASN A 169 -0.03 17.72 6.12
C ASN A 169 0.81 16.51 6.60
N PRO A 170 0.87 15.40 5.85
CA PRO A 170 1.66 14.23 6.24
C PRO A 170 3.16 14.54 6.33
N PHE A 171 3.62 15.54 5.60
CA PHE A 171 5.01 15.96 5.53
C PHE A 171 5.19 17.42 6.00
N GLU A 172 4.51 17.79 7.09
CA GLU A 172 4.64 19.11 7.66
C GLU A 172 6.10 19.43 8.00
N GLY A 173 6.58 20.60 7.53
CA GLY A 173 7.96 21.04 7.70
C GLY A 173 8.91 20.70 6.54
N LEU A 174 8.51 19.83 5.61
CA LEU A 174 9.31 19.59 4.40
C LEU A 174 9.18 20.75 3.40
N LYS A 175 10.28 21.03 2.71
CA LYS A 175 10.35 22.00 1.61
C LYS A 175 10.94 21.32 0.39
N LEU A 176 10.07 20.84 -0.49
CA LEU A 176 10.48 20.16 -1.70
C LEU A 176 11.12 21.14 -2.72
N ASN A 177 12.16 20.70 -3.39
CA ASN A 177 12.76 21.41 -4.50
C ASN A 177 12.27 20.83 -5.85
N SER A 178 12.63 21.49 -6.95
CA SER A 178 12.20 21.12 -8.31
C SER A 178 12.66 19.75 -8.82
N ASN A 179 13.63 19.14 -8.17
CA ASN A 179 14.14 17.82 -8.55
C ASN A 179 13.49 16.69 -7.74
N GLN A 180 12.68 17.05 -6.75
CA GLN A 180 11.97 16.12 -5.89
C GLN A 180 10.51 15.97 -6.32
N TRP A 181 9.92 14.84 -6.05
CA TRP A 181 8.53 14.56 -6.36
C TRP A 181 7.78 14.00 -5.14
N SER A 182 6.48 14.09 -5.17
CA SER A 182 5.62 13.49 -4.15
C SER A 182 4.53 12.63 -4.77
N PHE A 183 4.10 11.63 -4.01
CA PHE A 183 2.94 10.80 -4.27
C PHE A 183 2.04 10.81 -3.04
N ASP A 184 0.74 10.95 -3.24
CA ASP A 184 -0.25 10.84 -2.18
C ASP A 184 -1.30 9.80 -2.55
N ALA A 185 -1.51 8.81 -1.68
CA ALA A 185 -2.57 7.81 -1.82
C ALA A 185 -3.92 8.31 -1.31
N VAL A 186 -3.95 9.44 -0.60
CA VAL A 186 -5.19 10.09 -0.16
C VAL A 186 -5.76 10.90 -1.32
N TYR A 187 -7.03 10.67 -1.64
CA TYR A 187 -7.74 11.33 -2.74
C TYR A 187 -9.02 12.06 -2.30
N THR A 188 -9.26 12.09 -1.01
CA THR A 188 -10.40 12.80 -0.41
C THR A 188 -9.95 13.56 0.85
N PRO A 189 -9.94 14.90 0.82
CA PRO A 189 -10.36 15.79 -0.29
C PRO A 189 -9.45 15.70 -1.52
N ALA A 190 -9.88 16.30 -2.64
CA ALA A 190 -9.09 16.29 -3.89
C ALA A 190 -7.76 17.07 -3.79
N MET A 191 -7.63 17.92 -2.78
CA MET A 191 -6.38 18.60 -2.40
C MET A 191 -6.11 18.28 -0.93
N THR A 192 -5.01 17.63 -0.67
CA THR A 192 -4.54 17.22 0.65
C THR A 192 -3.42 18.13 1.14
#